data_90945e502f7b78089d4abf802b80bda8
#
_entry.id   90945e502f7b78089d4abf802b80bda8
#
_cell.length_a   1.000
_cell.length_b   1.000
_cell.length_c   1.000
_cell.angle_alpha   90.00
_cell.angle_beta   90.00
_cell.angle_gamma   90.00
#
_symmetry.space_group_name_H-M   'P 1'
#
loop_
_entity.id
_entity.type
_entity.pdbx_description
1 polymer ?
#
loop_
_entity_poly.entity_id
_entity_poly.type
_entity_poly.pdbx_seq_one_letter_code
_entity_poly.pdbx_strand_id
1 'polypeptide(L)'
;MQLAFKKVAVGALLMGVTSVFAQYSLTPAPQDVLQLSATGAVEVQQDLLVLTLSATREAADAAAVQTQLKQALDGALGLARAAAQPQQLEVRTGAFGLYPRYGKDGKISGWQGRAELVLQGRDFARITATAGKIQSMAISQIAFDLSREARARVESEAQ
;
A
#
# COMPACT_ATOMS: atom_id res chain seq x y z
N MET A 1 60.63 72.65 10.40
CA MET A 1 60.57 72.38 11.72
C MET A 1 60.19 70.95 11.91
N GLN A 2 60.49 70.29 12.88
CA GLN A 2 60.85 68.94 13.11
C GLN A 2 59.83 67.86 12.64
N LEU A 3 60.31 66.91 11.81
CA LEU A 3 59.72 65.65 11.44
C LEU A 3 59.82 64.65 12.62
N ALA A 4 58.72 64.05 12.98
CA ALA A 4 58.67 62.92 13.91
C ALA A 4 58.36 61.62 13.11
N PHE A 5 59.37 60.75 12.99
CA PHE A 5 59.25 59.41 12.43
C PHE A 5 58.56 58.47 13.42
N LYS A 6 57.41 57.91 13.07
CA LYS A 6 56.80 56.80 13.79
C LYS A 6 57.17 55.50 13.13
N LYS A 7 57.90 54.67 13.88
CA LYS A 7 58.27 53.32 13.49
C LYS A 7 57.02 52.41 13.51
N VAL A 8 56.69 51.81 12.37
CA VAL A 8 55.68 50.74 12.27
C VAL A 8 56.39 49.39 12.45
N ALA A 9 56.01 48.69 13.52
CA ALA A 9 56.44 47.31 13.75
C ALA A 9 55.52 46.38 12.96
N VAL A 10 56.13 45.61 12.02
CA VAL A 10 55.45 44.54 11.28
C VAL A 10 55.50 43.28 12.13
N GLY A 11 54.39 42.89 12.70
CA GLY A 11 54.24 41.61 13.36
C GLY A 11 53.92 40.53 12.33
N ALA A 12 54.83 39.56 12.17
CA ALA A 12 54.63 38.39 11.33
C ALA A 12 53.72 37.39 12.06
N LEU A 13 52.49 37.24 11.57
CA LEU A 13 51.58 36.21 12.04
C LEU A 13 51.87 34.90 11.32
N LEU A 14 52.54 33.96 12.02
CA LEU A 14 52.74 32.59 11.57
C LEU A 14 51.44 31.81 11.70
N MET A 15 50.71 31.62 10.59
CA MET A 15 49.60 30.70 10.49
C MET A 15 50.12 29.27 10.44
N GLY A 16 50.05 28.54 11.56
CA GLY A 16 50.32 27.10 11.60
C GLY A 16 49.23 26.32 10.87
N VAL A 17 49.57 25.74 9.72
CA VAL A 17 48.69 24.80 9.00
C VAL A 17 48.78 23.45 9.71
N THR A 18 47.76 23.14 10.54
CA THR A 18 47.58 21.78 11.10
C THR A 18 46.99 20.87 10.04
N SER A 19 47.83 20.04 9.43
CA SER A 19 47.39 18.98 8.53
C SER A 19 46.66 17.90 9.33
N VAL A 20 45.35 17.85 9.25
CA VAL A 20 44.54 16.75 9.78
C VAL A 20 44.73 15.56 8.81
N PHE A 21 45.56 14.63 9.18
CA PHE A 21 45.62 13.32 8.52
C PHE A 21 44.38 12.52 8.93
N ALA A 22 43.40 12.46 8.03
CA ALA A 22 42.30 11.51 8.15
C ALA A 22 42.88 10.09 8.03
N GLN A 23 42.97 9.40 9.15
CA GLN A 23 43.32 7.98 9.16
C GLN A 23 42.11 7.20 8.61
N TYR A 24 42.21 6.84 7.33
CA TYR A 24 41.31 5.82 6.77
C TYR A 24 41.71 4.49 7.41
N SER A 25 40.89 4.04 8.37
CA SER A 25 40.97 2.67 8.87
C SER A 25 40.53 1.75 7.72
N LEU A 26 41.50 1.27 6.95
CA LEU A 26 41.27 0.17 6.01
C LEU A 26 40.93 -1.07 6.85
N THR A 27 39.68 -1.33 7.05
CA THR A 27 39.24 -2.63 7.58
C THR A 27 39.70 -3.69 6.58
N PRO A 28 40.57 -4.63 6.96
CA PRO A 28 41.02 -5.65 6.05
C PRO A 28 39.83 -6.37 5.46
N ALA A 29 39.76 -6.57 4.15
CA ALA A 29 38.74 -7.38 3.55
C ALA A 29 38.76 -8.76 4.20
N PRO A 30 37.58 -9.32 4.59
CA PRO A 30 37.52 -10.65 5.19
C PRO A 30 38.18 -11.65 4.23
N GLN A 31 39.24 -12.31 4.71
CA GLN A 31 39.92 -13.37 3.98
C GLN A 31 39.25 -14.71 4.34
N ASP A 32 39.22 -15.63 3.40
CA ASP A 32 38.64 -16.97 3.57
C ASP A 32 37.12 -17.01 3.84
N VAL A 33 36.38 -15.98 3.36
CA VAL A 33 34.93 -15.95 3.40
C VAL A 33 34.37 -16.46 2.07
N LEU A 34 33.70 -17.59 2.10
CA LEU A 34 32.90 -18.13 1.00
C LEU A 34 31.45 -17.70 1.19
N GLN A 35 30.94 -16.83 0.31
CA GLN A 35 29.53 -16.44 0.30
C GLN A 35 28.81 -17.28 -0.76
N LEU A 36 27.93 -18.16 -0.31
CA LEU A 36 27.10 -19.00 -1.17
C LEU A 36 25.65 -18.46 -1.12
N SER A 37 25.04 -18.32 -2.28
CA SER A 37 23.61 -18.07 -2.40
C SER A 37 23.00 -19.14 -3.30
N ALA A 38 21.86 -19.67 -2.89
CA ALA A 38 21.06 -20.59 -3.69
C ALA A 38 19.66 -19.99 -3.87
N THR A 39 19.09 -20.14 -5.05
CA THR A 39 17.72 -19.73 -5.35
C THR A 39 16.93 -20.97 -5.72
N GLY A 40 15.82 -21.20 -5.01
CA GLY A 40 14.84 -22.23 -5.33
C GLY A 40 13.59 -21.58 -5.93
N ALA A 41 12.94 -22.26 -6.88
CA ALA A 41 11.62 -21.89 -7.40
C ALA A 41 10.66 -23.04 -7.10
N VAL A 42 9.49 -22.70 -6.54
CA VAL A 42 8.41 -23.66 -6.26
C VAL A 42 7.15 -23.19 -6.99
N GLU A 43 6.57 -24.03 -7.83
CA GLU A 43 5.29 -23.79 -8.48
C GLU A 43 4.16 -24.30 -7.59
N VAL A 44 3.19 -23.44 -7.29
CA VAL A 44 2.07 -23.74 -6.41
C VAL A 44 0.76 -23.30 -7.03
N GLN A 45 -0.24 -24.16 -6.97
CA GLN A 45 -1.60 -23.82 -7.39
C GLN A 45 -2.24 -22.87 -6.39
N GLN A 46 -2.76 -21.73 -6.87
CA GLN A 46 -3.51 -20.78 -6.05
C GLN A 46 -4.85 -21.38 -5.62
N ASP A 47 -5.10 -21.37 -4.32
CA ASP A 47 -6.24 -22.01 -3.66
C ASP A 47 -7.23 -21.00 -3.05
N LEU A 48 -6.98 -19.69 -3.21
CA LEU A 48 -7.81 -18.62 -2.69
C LEU A 48 -8.31 -17.73 -3.83
N LEU A 49 -9.61 -17.53 -3.93
CA LEU A 49 -10.22 -16.54 -4.80
C LEU A 49 -10.54 -15.28 -3.99
N VAL A 50 -10.16 -14.12 -4.49
CA VAL A 50 -10.50 -12.81 -3.96
C VAL A 50 -11.29 -12.04 -5.02
N LEU A 51 -12.54 -11.73 -4.73
CA LEU A 51 -13.44 -11.03 -5.63
C LEU A 51 -13.89 -9.73 -4.97
N THR A 52 -13.60 -8.60 -5.61
CA THR A 52 -14.00 -7.27 -5.13
C THR A 52 -15.16 -6.74 -5.95
N LEU A 53 -16.24 -6.39 -5.24
CA LEU A 53 -17.35 -5.66 -5.83
C LEU A 53 -17.27 -4.20 -5.41
N SER A 54 -17.70 -3.28 -6.30
CA SER A 54 -17.74 -1.86 -6.00
C SER A 54 -19.03 -1.21 -6.46
N ALA A 55 -19.47 -0.21 -5.70
CA ALA A 55 -20.53 0.71 -6.10
C ALA A 55 -19.97 2.13 -6.13
N THR A 56 -20.27 2.86 -7.19
CA THR A 56 -19.99 4.30 -7.31
C THR A 56 -21.31 5.05 -7.37
N ARG A 57 -21.42 6.15 -6.64
CA ARG A 57 -22.62 7.02 -6.65
C ARG A 57 -22.18 8.49 -6.71
N GLU A 58 -23.05 9.29 -7.33
CA GLU A 58 -22.85 10.73 -7.48
C GLU A 58 -24.14 11.46 -7.11
N ALA A 59 -24.00 12.60 -6.41
CA ALA A 59 -25.11 13.49 -6.11
C ALA A 59 -24.62 14.95 -5.89
N ALA A 60 -25.56 15.87 -5.74
CA ALA A 60 -25.25 17.27 -5.48
C ALA A 60 -24.62 17.45 -4.08
N ASP A 61 -24.99 16.65 -3.11
CA ASP A 61 -24.50 16.71 -1.73
C ASP A 61 -23.91 15.38 -1.24
N ALA A 62 -22.99 15.49 -0.29
CA ALA A 62 -22.25 14.35 0.27
C ALA A 62 -23.16 13.38 1.03
N ALA A 63 -24.20 13.87 1.71
CA ALA A 63 -25.09 13.05 2.53
C ALA A 63 -25.94 12.12 1.65
N ALA A 64 -26.39 12.61 0.48
CA ALA A 64 -27.11 11.80 -0.49
C ALA A 64 -26.22 10.67 -1.05
N VAL A 65 -24.96 10.97 -1.41
CA VAL A 65 -23.98 9.96 -1.86
C VAL A 65 -23.76 8.91 -0.78
N GLN A 66 -23.51 9.35 0.45
CA GLN A 66 -23.29 8.44 1.59
C GLN A 66 -24.47 7.51 1.82
N THR A 67 -25.70 8.04 1.79
CA THR A 67 -26.93 7.26 1.98
C THR A 67 -27.07 6.19 0.90
N GLN A 68 -26.87 6.56 -0.37
CA GLN A 68 -26.96 5.62 -1.51
C GLN A 68 -25.89 4.53 -1.45
N LEU A 69 -24.66 4.89 -1.07
CA LEU A 69 -23.58 3.91 -0.92
C LEU A 69 -23.84 2.95 0.23
N LYS A 70 -24.34 3.48 1.37
CA LYS A 70 -24.71 2.66 2.52
C LYS A 70 -25.81 1.66 2.16
N GLN A 71 -26.86 2.09 1.47
CA GLN A 71 -27.94 1.19 1.01
C GLN A 71 -27.40 0.08 0.08
N ALA A 72 -26.55 0.44 -0.89
CA ALA A 72 -25.96 -0.53 -1.79
C ALA A 72 -25.10 -1.57 -1.05
N LEU A 73 -24.29 -1.10 -0.10
CA LEU A 73 -23.39 -1.93 0.68
C LEU A 73 -24.15 -2.81 1.67
N ASP A 74 -25.16 -2.28 2.39
CA ASP A 74 -25.96 -3.03 3.35
C ASP A 74 -26.72 -4.18 2.66
N GLY A 75 -27.31 -3.92 1.48
CA GLY A 75 -27.97 -4.95 0.67
C GLY A 75 -27.00 -6.06 0.23
N ALA A 76 -25.81 -5.68 -0.25
CA ALA A 76 -24.77 -6.61 -0.65
C ALA A 76 -24.25 -7.44 0.54
N LEU A 77 -23.99 -6.77 1.68
CA LEU A 77 -23.56 -7.43 2.92
C LEU A 77 -24.57 -8.46 3.44
N GLY A 78 -25.88 -8.15 3.37
CA GLY A 78 -26.94 -9.08 3.77
C GLY A 78 -26.88 -10.39 2.98
N LEU A 79 -26.80 -10.28 1.64
CA LEU A 79 -26.68 -11.45 0.75
C LEU A 79 -25.39 -12.23 0.96
N ALA A 80 -24.26 -11.51 1.07
CA ALA A 80 -22.94 -12.13 1.22
C ALA A 80 -22.80 -12.85 2.56
N ARG A 81 -23.26 -12.25 3.67
CA ARG A 81 -23.21 -12.86 5.02
C ARG A 81 -24.08 -14.09 5.13
N ALA A 82 -25.23 -14.12 4.45
CA ALA A 82 -26.10 -15.30 4.43
C ALA A 82 -25.43 -16.52 3.76
N ALA A 83 -24.50 -16.28 2.84
CA ALA A 83 -23.72 -17.31 2.15
C ALA A 83 -22.36 -17.59 2.80
N ALA A 84 -21.93 -16.79 3.79
CA ALA A 84 -20.62 -16.88 4.42
C ALA A 84 -20.43 -18.21 5.16
N GLN A 85 -19.26 -18.79 5.00
CA GLN A 85 -18.79 -19.99 5.73
C GLN A 85 -17.30 -19.87 5.98
N PRO A 86 -16.79 -20.21 7.17
CA PRO A 86 -15.36 -20.14 7.50
C PRO A 86 -14.50 -20.82 6.45
N GLN A 87 -13.42 -20.14 6.02
CA GLN A 87 -12.46 -20.58 5.00
C GLN A 87 -13.02 -20.77 3.59
N GLN A 88 -14.32 -20.95 3.42
CA GLN A 88 -14.97 -21.20 2.12
C GLN A 88 -15.42 -19.89 1.46
N LEU A 89 -16.12 -19.05 2.20
CA LEU A 89 -16.52 -17.71 1.81
C LEU A 89 -16.49 -16.78 3.01
N GLU A 90 -15.54 -15.89 3.04
CA GLU A 90 -15.40 -14.80 4.00
C GLU A 90 -15.80 -13.48 3.34
N VAL A 91 -16.42 -12.61 4.14
CA VAL A 91 -16.98 -11.33 3.68
C VAL A 91 -16.35 -10.21 4.49
N ARG A 92 -15.80 -9.22 3.82
CA ARG A 92 -15.30 -7.98 4.45
C ARG A 92 -15.62 -6.77 3.60
N THR A 93 -15.78 -5.62 4.25
CA THR A 93 -15.86 -4.34 3.55
C THR A 93 -14.46 -3.92 3.11
N GLY A 94 -14.36 -3.37 1.90
CA GLY A 94 -13.15 -2.76 1.35
C GLY A 94 -13.12 -1.26 1.59
N ALA A 95 -12.59 -0.51 0.62
CA ALA A 95 -12.52 0.94 0.68
C ALA A 95 -13.92 1.58 0.69
N PHE A 96 -14.05 2.66 1.47
CA PHE A 96 -15.20 3.54 1.45
C PHE A 96 -14.70 4.99 1.44
N GLY A 97 -15.09 5.77 0.45
CA GLY A 97 -14.64 7.14 0.34
C GLY A 97 -15.62 8.04 -0.40
N LEU A 98 -15.60 9.34 -0.03
CA LEU A 98 -16.33 10.42 -0.71
C LEU A 98 -15.36 11.50 -1.12
N TYR A 99 -15.58 12.05 -2.32
CA TYR A 99 -14.72 13.06 -2.92
C TYR A 99 -15.56 14.17 -3.53
N PRO A 100 -15.21 15.44 -3.35
CA PRO A 100 -15.86 16.54 -4.03
C PRO A 100 -15.52 16.52 -5.53
N ARG A 101 -16.49 16.86 -6.35
CA ARG A 101 -16.31 17.14 -7.78
C ARG A 101 -16.28 18.64 -8.00
N TYR A 102 -15.33 19.12 -8.76
CA TYR A 102 -15.16 20.54 -9.05
C TYR A 102 -15.65 20.87 -10.46
N GLY A 103 -16.36 21.97 -10.58
CA GLY A 103 -16.77 22.55 -11.85
C GLY A 103 -15.62 23.32 -12.54
N LYS A 104 -15.90 23.81 -13.75
CA LYS A 104 -14.94 24.61 -14.52
C LYS A 104 -14.52 25.93 -13.84
N ASP A 105 -15.35 26.41 -12.94
CA ASP A 105 -15.14 27.62 -12.12
C ASP A 105 -14.36 27.34 -10.82
N GLY A 106 -13.88 26.09 -10.61
CA GLY A 106 -13.14 25.70 -9.43
C GLY A 106 -14.00 25.51 -8.18
N LYS A 107 -15.33 25.63 -8.27
CA LYS A 107 -16.26 25.41 -7.16
C LYS A 107 -16.73 23.96 -7.14
N ILE A 108 -17.14 23.50 -5.95
CA ILE A 108 -17.72 22.15 -5.81
C ILE A 108 -19.05 22.12 -6.59
N SER A 109 -19.12 21.25 -7.59
CA SER A 109 -20.29 21.02 -8.45
C SER A 109 -21.11 19.80 -8.04
N GLY A 110 -20.60 18.99 -7.11
CA GLY A 110 -21.24 17.77 -6.64
C GLY A 110 -20.26 16.90 -5.87
N TRP A 111 -20.71 15.70 -5.51
CA TRP A 111 -19.95 14.72 -4.78
C TRP A 111 -20.00 13.37 -5.47
N GLN A 112 -18.93 12.65 -5.38
CA GLN A 112 -18.81 11.26 -5.85
C GLN A 112 -18.29 10.42 -4.71
N GLY A 113 -18.80 9.20 -4.59
CA GLY A 113 -18.32 8.26 -3.60
C GLY A 113 -18.21 6.85 -4.16
N ARG A 114 -17.40 6.04 -3.50
CA ARG A 114 -17.19 4.63 -3.80
C ARG A 114 -17.24 3.81 -2.53
N ALA A 115 -17.87 2.64 -2.61
CA ALA A 115 -17.86 1.62 -1.58
C ALA A 115 -17.45 0.29 -2.18
N GLU A 116 -16.74 -0.53 -1.41
CA GLU A 116 -16.27 -1.84 -1.83
C GLU A 116 -16.67 -2.94 -0.86
N LEU A 117 -16.98 -4.11 -1.41
CA LEU A 117 -17.20 -5.36 -0.71
C LEU A 117 -16.26 -6.41 -1.26
N VAL A 118 -15.56 -7.13 -0.38
CA VAL A 118 -14.62 -8.18 -0.75
C VAL A 118 -15.17 -9.53 -0.30
N LEU A 119 -15.26 -10.45 -1.23
CA LEU A 119 -15.58 -11.86 -1.02
C LEU A 119 -14.31 -12.65 -1.25
N GLN A 120 -13.88 -13.45 -0.28
CA GLN A 120 -12.69 -14.29 -0.43
C GLN A 120 -12.90 -15.67 0.14
N GLY A 121 -12.21 -16.66 -0.40
CA GLY A 121 -12.29 -18.04 0.12
C GLY A 121 -11.86 -19.07 -0.90
N ARG A 122 -12.03 -20.33 -0.51
CA ARG A 122 -11.63 -21.51 -1.30
C ARG A 122 -12.78 -22.09 -2.13
N ASP A 123 -14.02 -21.78 -1.80
CA ASP A 123 -15.19 -22.22 -2.58
C ASP A 123 -15.49 -21.21 -3.69
N PHE A 124 -14.79 -21.34 -4.82
CA PHE A 124 -14.91 -20.44 -5.97
C PHE A 124 -16.34 -20.41 -6.54
N ALA A 125 -17.02 -21.56 -6.55
CA ALA A 125 -18.39 -21.66 -7.05
C ALA A 125 -19.36 -20.86 -6.16
N ARG A 126 -19.23 -20.98 -4.84
CA ARG A 126 -20.02 -20.22 -3.88
C ARG A 126 -19.77 -18.73 -3.98
N ILE A 127 -18.50 -18.30 -4.09
CA ILE A 127 -18.12 -16.90 -4.20
C ILE A 127 -18.73 -16.28 -5.47
N THR A 128 -18.58 -16.93 -6.63
CA THR A 128 -19.10 -16.41 -7.91
C THR A 128 -20.64 -16.42 -7.92
N ALA A 129 -21.27 -17.47 -7.40
CA ALA A 129 -22.73 -17.51 -7.29
C ALA A 129 -23.28 -16.43 -6.33
N THR A 130 -22.57 -16.14 -5.24
CA THR A 130 -22.95 -15.07 -4.31
C THR A 130 -22.79 -13.70 -4.96
N ALA A 131 -21.65 -13.46 -5.63
CA ALA A 131 -21.41 -12.22 -6.37
C ALA A 131 -22.49 -11.98 -7.44
N GLY A 132 -22.90 -13.00 -8.17
CA GLY A 132 -23.95 -12.92 -9.17
C GLY A 132 -25.34 -12.53 -8.63
N LYS A 133 -25.60 -12.76 -7.35
CA LYS A 133 -26.85 -12.33 -6.68
C LYS A 133 -26.83 -10.86 -6.24
N ILE A 134 -25.64 -10.26 -6.13
CA ILE A 134 -25.46 -8.88 -5.69
C ILE A 134 -25.59 -7.94 -6.89
N GLN A 135 -26.78 -7.36 -7.05
CA GLN A 135 -27.06 -6.44 -8.17
C GLN A 135 -26.78 -4.96 -7.84
N SER A 136 -26.61 -4.63 -6.55
CA SER A 136 -26.36 -3.25 -6.10
C SER A 136 -24.91 -2.78 -6.31
N MET A 137 -24.00 -3.71 -6.58
CA MET A 137 -22.58 -3.49 -6.80
C MET A 137 -22.12 -4.27 -8.03
N ALA A 138 -21.08 -3.78 -8.70
CA ALA A 138 -20.45 -4.44 -9.85
C ALA A 138 -19.13 -5.08 -9.46
N ILE A 139 -18.76 -6.19 -10.08
CA ILE A 139 -17.44 -6.79 -9.92
C ILE A 139 -16.41 -5.81 -10.49
N SER A 140 -15.46 -5.39 -9.67
CA SER A 140 -14.39 -4.47 -10.05
C SER A 140 -13.03 -5.15 -10.17
N GLN A 141 -12.83 -6.26 -9.44
CA GLN A 141 -11.57 -7.00 -9.48
C GLN A 141 -11.78 -8.47 -9.14
N ILE A 142 -11.03 -9.33 -9.82
CA ILE A 142 -10.91 -10.76 -9.50
C ILE A 142 -9.42 -11.05 -9.40
N ALA A 143 -9.01 -11.69 -8.32
CA ALA A 143 -7.64 -12.12 -8.09
C ALA A 143 -7.62 -13.53 -7.51
N PHE A 144 -6.55 -14.26 -7.80
CA PHE A 144 -6.25 -15.53 -7.16
C PHE A 144 -5.03 -15.34 -6.25
N ASP A 145 -4.99 -16.03 -5.14
CA ASP A 145 -3.90 -15.95 -4.16
C ASP A 145 -3.69 -17.31 -3.50
N LEU A 146 -2.69 -17.39 -2.63
CA LEU A 146 -2.47 -18.54 -1.75
C LEU A 146 -3.12 -18.28 -0.40
N SER A 147 -3.80 -19.28 0.13
CA SER A 147 -4.23 -19.26 1.53
C SER A 147 -3.00 -19.18 2.46
N ARG A 148 -3.22 -18.78 3.71
CA ARG A 148 -2.14 -18.69 4.70
C ARG A 148 -1.44 -20.03 4.89
N GLU A 149 -2.19 -21.12 4.88
CA GLU A 149 -1.68 -22.48 5.02
C GLU A 149 -0.86 -22.91 3.79
N ALA A 150 -1.33 -22.58 2.58
CA ALA A 150 -0.59 -22.86 1.36
C ALA A 150 0.71 -22.06 1.32
N ARG A 151 0.67 -20.80 1.68
CA ARG A 151 1.85 -19.91 1.75
C ARG A 151 2.88 -20.42 2.76
N ALA A 152 2.46 -20.78 3.98
CA ALA A 152 3.36 -21.31 5.00
C ALA A 152 4.02 -22.62 4.57
N ARG A 153 3.30 -23.51 3.84
CA ARG A 153 3.88 -24.72 3.24
C ARG A 153 5.00 -24.40 2.25
N VAL A 154 4.72 -23.49 1.31
CA VAL A 154 5.69 -23.08 0.30
C VAL A 154 6.93 -22.49 0.93
N GLU A 155 6.77 -21.63 1.94
CA GLU A 155 7.89 -21.03 2.67
C GLU A 155 8.73 -22.09 3.40
N SER A 156 8.10 -23.14 3.93
CA SER A 156 8.82 -24.23 4.59
C SER A 156 9.53 -25.18 3.62
N GLU A 157 9.02 -25.32 2.39
CA GLU A 157 9.64 -26.12 1.34
C GLU A 157 10.80 -25.40 0.64
N ALA A 158 10.83 -24.07 0.72
CA ALA A 158 11.87 -23.23 0.11
C ALA A 158 13.10 -23.00 1.01
N GLN A 159 13.06 -23.44 2.26
CA GLN A 159 14.16 -23.35 3.24
C GLN A 159 15.00 -24.64 3.24
#